data_b3fc4e7f3a0ed2154010e625e7da0b4d
#
_entry.id   b3fc4e7f3a0ed2154010e625e7da0b4d
#
_cell.length_a   1.000
_cell.length_b   1.000
_cell.length_c   1.000
_cell.angle_alpha   90.00
_cell.angle_beta   90.00
_cell.angle_gamma   90.00
#
_symmetry.space_group_name_H-M   'P 1'
#
loop_
_entity.id
_entity.type
_entity.pdbx_description
1 polymer ?
#
loop_
_entity_poly.entity_id
_entity_poly.type
_entity_poly.pdbx_seq_one_letter_code
_entity_poly.pdbx_strand_id
1 'polypeptide(L)'
;LCYFSTLAVDGHYRIIALVHKRELADYPGIRYIEMPDIIKGWSRRLWCEYVTMNRISVRIAPVYLWLSLHDTTPRVRAERQVVYCQTSFPFYKWNWRDFRFDYKIVLFALFTRFAYRINVHRNDFLIVQQEWLRSGLSRLLRVKEEKFIVAPPEHKESRVVAERIERSC
;
A
#
# COMPACT_ATOMS: atom_id res chain seq x y z
N LEU A 1 2.47 -11.05 -4.20
CA LEU A 1 3.07 -11.09 -5.55
C LEU A 1 2.76 -12.40 -6.29
N CYS A 2 2.61 -13.54 -5.61
CA CYS A 2 2.29 -14.83 -6.22
C CYS A 2 1.07 -14.74 -7.16
N TYR A 3 -0.06 -14.21 -6.68
CA TYR A 3 -1.28 -14.03 -7.49
C TYR A 3 -1.05 -13.12 -8.72
N PHE A 4 -0.26 -12.06 -8.58
CA PHE A 4 0.08 -11.20 -9.72
C PHE A 4 0.98 -11.90 -10.74
N SER A 5 1.82 -12.83 -10.29
CA SER A 5 2.63 -13.66 -11.19
C SER A 5 1.76 -14.57 -12.06
N THR A 6 0.72 -15.19 -11.49
CA THR A 6 -0.21 -15.99 -12.31
C THR A 6 -0.89 -15.15 -13.38
N LEU A 7 -1.40 -13.97 -13.01
CA LEU A 7 -2.02 -13.04 -13.98
C LEU A 7 -1.04 -12.55 -15.07
N ALA A 8 0.26 -12.45 -14.75
CA ALA A 8 1.27 -12.03 -15.70
C ALA A 8 1.65 -13.17 -16.68
N VAL A 9 1.70 -14.40 -16.17
CA VAL A 9 2.02 -15.59 -16.97
C VAL A 9 0.89 -15.92 -17.95
N ASP A 10 -0.36 -15.69 -17.55
CA ASP A 10 -1.54 -15.87 -18.43
C ASP A 10 -1.56 -14.89 -19.63
N GLY A 11 -0.63 -13.93 -19.68
CA GLY A 11 -0.41 -13.03 -20.80
C GLY A 11 -1.44 -11.91 -20.98
N HIS A 12 -2.47 -11.85 -20.14
CA HIS A 12 -3.50 -10.82 -20.21
C HIS A 12 -3.06 -9.47 -19.64
N TYR A 13 -2.07 -9.48 -18.74
CA TYR A 13 -1.61 -8.27 -18.05
C TYR A 13 -0.09 -8.15 -18.05
N ARG A 14 0.41 -6.97 -18.40
CA ARG A 14 1.81 -6.60 -18.21
C ARG A 14 1.98 -6.01 -16.81
N ILE A 15 2.59 -6.75 -15.91
CA ILE A 15 2.79 -6.37 -14.51
C ILE A 15 4.21 -5.86 -14.30
N ILE A 16 4.31 -4.67 -13.69
CA ILE A 16 5.57 -4.02 -13.34
C ILE A 16 5.58 -3.78 -11.84
N ALA A 17 6.53 -4.35 -11.14
CA ALA A 17 6.70 -4.16 -9.71
C ALA A 17 7.88 -3.22 -9.42
N LEU A 18 7.62 -2.17 -8.62
CA LEU A 18 8.63 -1.28 -8.09
C LEU A 18 9.09 -1.84 -6.76
N VAL A 19 10.35 -2.24 -6.66
CA VAL A 19 10.89 -2.93 -5.48
C VAL A 19 12.17 -2.25 -5.00
N HIS A 20 12.48 -2.42 -3.71
CA HIS A 20 13.75 -1.91 -3.18
C HIS A 20 14.95 -2.69 -3.72
N LYS A 21 14.84 -4.03 -3.71
CA LYS A 21 15.83 -4.97 -4.26
C LYS A 21 15.10 -6.13 -4.93
N ARG A 22 15.56 -6.53 -6.11
CA ARG A 22 14.99 -7.65 -6.87
C ARG A 22 15.14 -8.99 -6.14
N GLU A 23 16.24 -9.17 -5.40
CA GLU A 23 16.52 -10.39 -4.62
C GLU A 23 15.40 -10.78 -3.63
N LEU A 24 14.57 -9.80 -3.21
CA LEU A 24 13.49 -10.03 -2.25
C LEU A 24 12.23 -10.66 -2.87
N ALA A 25 12.09 -10.65 -4.17
CA ALA A 25 10.90 -11.16 -4.86
C ALA A 25 11.19 -11.41 -6.34
N ASP A 26 11.49 -12.64 -6.69
CA ASP A 26 11.68 -13.06 -8.09
C ASP A 26 10.52 -14.00 -8.49
N TYR A 27 9.47 -13.41 -9.08
CA TYR A 27 8.33 -14.14 -9.58
C TYR A 27 8.28 -14.07 -11.11
N PRO A 28 7.98 -15.20 -11.81
CA PRO A 28 7.92 -15.22 -13.26
C PRO A 28 6.85 -14.29 -13.82
N GLY A 29 7.09 -13.76 -15.02
CA GLY A 29 6.17 -12.87 -15.71
C GLY A 29 6.12 -11.42 -15.22
N ILE A 30 6.71 -11.08 -14.06
CA ILE A 30 6.73 -9.74 -13.51
C ILE A 30 8.02 -9.03 -13.92
N ARG A 31 7.87 -7.81 -14.45
CA ARG A 31 9.01 -6.92 -14.69
C ARG A 31 9.32 -6.08 -13.44
N TYR A 32 10.56 -6.11 -12.99
CA TYR A 32 11.00 -5.38 -11.81
C TYR A 32 11.73 -4.09 -12.17
N ILE A 33 11.43 -3.01 -11.42
CA ILE A 33 12.18 -1.76 -11.43
C ILE A 33 12.72 -1.54 -10.01
N GLU A 34 14.04 -1.53 -9.87
CA GLU A 34 14.68 -1.32 -8.58
C GLU A 34 14.76 0.17 -8.23
N MET A 35 14.49 0.46 -6.95
CA MET A 35 14.53 1.79 -6.37
C MET A 35 15.30 1.79 -5.05
N PRO A 36 16.64 1.69 -5.06
CA PRO A 36 17.46 1.49 -3.85
C PRO A 36 17.44 2.68 -2.89
N ASP A 37 17.11 3.88 -3.36
CA ASP A 37 17.18 5.11 -2.56
C ASP A 37 15.98 5.37 -1.63
N ILE A 38 14.94 4.55 -1.70
CA ILE A 38 13.70 4.74 -0.90
C ILE A 38 13.97 4.64 0.62
N ILE A 39 14.95 3.85 1.04
CA ILE A 39 15.23 3.56 2.47
C ILE A 39 16.08 4.65 3.14
N LYS A 40 16.72 5.54 2.39
CA LYS A 40 17.72 6.48 2.91
C LYS A 40 17.15 7.73 3.61
N GLY A 41 15.94 7.68 4.17
CA GLY A 41 15.33 8.77 4.97
C GLY A 41 14.02 9.33 4.40
N TRP A 42 13.30 10.06 5.24
CA TRP A 42 11.96 10.55 4.96
C TRP A 42 11.87 11.50 3.77
N SER A 43 12.80 12.41 3.64
CA SER A 43 12.83 13.38 2.53
C SER A 43 13.02 12.67 1.17
N ARG A 44 13.88 11.66 1.12
CA ARG A 44 14.10 10.85 -0.09
C ARG A 44 12.88 9.99 -0.42
N ARG A 45 12.22 9.43 0.60
CA ARG A 45 10.97 8.69 0.42
C ARG A 45 9.89 9.58 -0.20
N LEU A 46 9.66 10.78 0.35
CA LEU A 46 8.73 11.74 -0.23
C LEU A 46 9.10 12.13 -1.65
N TRP A 47 10.37 12.41 -1.90
CA TRP A 47 10.84 12.70 -3.25
C TRP A 47 10.57 11.54 -4.21
N CYS A 48 10.81 10.31 -3.78
CA CYS A 48 10.54 9.12 -4.56
C CYS A 48 9.05 9.00 -4.88
N GLU A 49 8.17 9.14 -3.90
CA GLU A 49 6.72 9.00 -4.07
C GLU A 49 6.12 10.10 -4.98
N TYR A 50 6.61 11.35 -4.87
CA TYR A 50 6.00 12.46 -5.61
C TYR A 50 6.70 12.82 -6.91
N VAL A 51 7.98 12.51 -7.05
CA VAL A 51 8.76 12.86 -8.24
C VAL A 51 9.18 11.62 -9.02
N THR A 52 9.85 10.66 -8.37
CA THR A 52 10.40 9.49 -9.08
C THR A 52 9.30 8.58 -9.60
N MET A 53 8.29 8.25 -8.77
CA MET A 53 7.16 7.42 -9.20
C MET A 53 6.33 8.10 -10.29
N ASN A 54 6.20 9.44 -10.25
CA ASN A 54 5.57 10.18 -11.34
C ASN A 54 6.35 10.00 -12.65
N ARG A 55 7.66 10.21 -12.64
CA ARG A 55 8.51 10.04 -13.84
C ARG A 55 8.45 8.61 -14.37
N ILE A 56 8.48 7.62 -13.48
CA ILE A 56 8.35 6.21 -13.87
C ILE A 56 7.00 5.97 -14.52
N SER A 57 5.90 6.42 -13.91
CA SER A 57 4.54 6.22 -14.44
C SER A 57 4.36 6.82 -15.84
N VAL A 58 4.99 7.97 -16.10
CA VAL A 58 4.99 8.58 -17.45
C VAL A 58 5.80 7.76 -18.46
N ARG A 59 6.94 7.19 -18.05
CA ARG A 59 7.80 6.38 -18.94
C ARG A 59 7.19 5.03 -19.32
N ILE A 60 6.44 4.42 -18.40
CA ILE A 60 5.82 3.11 -18.64
C ILE A 60 4.39 3.22 -19.18
N ALA A 61 3.88 4.45 -19.35
CA ALA A 61 2.52 4.68 -19.85
C ALA A 61 2.25 3.93 -21.18
N PRO A 62 1.00 3.50 -21.41
CA PRO A 62 -0.17 3.67 -20.58
C PRO A 62 -0.19 2.75 -19.37
N VAL A 63 -0.59 3.26 -18.21
CA VAL A 63 -0.77 2.52 -16.96
C VAL A 63 -2.25 2.48 -16.65
N TYR A 64 -2.85 1.29 -16.73
CA TYR A 64 -4.27 1.10 -16.40
C TYR A 64 -4.52 1.19 -14.91
N LEU A 65 -3.75 0.44 -14.10
CA LEU A 65 -3.88 0.40 -12.65
C LEU A 65 -2.54 0.65 -11.97
N TRP A 66 -2.51 1.62 -11.07
CA TRP A 66 -1.42 1.81 -10.12
C TRP A 66 -1.86 1.36 -8.73
N LEU A 67 -1.28 0.28 -8.23
CA LEU A 67 -1.52 -0.23 -6.88
C LEU A 67 -0.35 0.13 -5.96
N SER A 68 -0.60 1.00 -4.98
CA SER A 68 0.38 1.38 -3.96
C SER A 68 0.20 0.52 -2.71
N LEU A 69 1.25 -0.19 -2.30
CA LEU A 69 1.26 -1.03 -1.11
C LEU A 69 1.89 -0.32 0.11
N HIS A 70 1.98 1.00 0.07
CA HIS A 70 2.76 1.80 1.02
C HIS A 70 1.94 2.79 1.84
N ASP A 71 0.70 2.54 2.14
CA ASP A 71 -0.13 3.43 2.97
C ASP A 71 -0.29 4.88 2.45
N THR A 72 0.56 5.34 1.54
CA THR A 72 0.59 6.70 0.98
C THR A 72 0.17 6.71 -0.48
N THR A 73 -0.38 7.84 -0.91
CA THR A 73 -0.84 8.04 -2.28
C THR A 73 0.21 8.79 -3.09
N PRO A 74 1.02 8.13 -3.93
CA PRO A 74 2.00 8.80 -4.77
C PRO A 74 1.32 9.63 -5.86
N ARG A 75 2.06 10.62 -6.37
CA ARG A 75 1.61 11.35 -7.55
C ARG A 75 2.03 10.59 -8.80
N VAL A 76 1.09 9.88 -9.44
CA VAL A 76 1.37 9.08 -10.64
C VAL A 76 0.38 9.37 -11.76
N ARG A 77 0.74 8.96 -12.99
CA ARG A 77 -0.13 9.01 -14.17
C ARG A 77 -0.62 7.58 -14.45
N ALA A 78 -1.85 7.31 -14.07
CA ALA A 78 -2.55 6.06 -14.30
C ALA A 78 -4.04 6.34 -14.53
N GLU A 79 -4.75 5.42 -15.18
CA GLU A 79 -6.20 5.53 -15.34
C GLU A 79 -6.93 5.28 -14.02
N ARG A 80 -6.45 4.31 -13.25
CA ARG A 80 -6.96 3.94 -11.93
C ARG A 80 -5.83 3.93 -10.91
N GLN A 81 -6.10 4.46 -9.72
CA GLN A 81 -5.14 4.47 -8.63
C GLN A 81 -5.77 3.89 -7.38
N VAL A 82 -5.09 2.93 -6.76
CA VAL A 82 -5.52 2.25 -5.55
C VAL A 82 -4.40 2.24 -4.53
N VAL A 83 -4.72 2.44 -3.27
CA VAL A 83 -3.77 2.37 -2.16
C VAL A 83 -4.22 1.32 -1.14
N TYR A 84 -3.27 0.53 -0.66
CA TYR A 84 -3.49 -0.42 0.43
C TYR A 84 -2.98 0.16 1.74
N CYS A 85 -3.90 0.42 2.67
CA CYS A 85 -3.63 1.02 3.97
C CYS A 85 -3.56 -0.06 5.05
N GLN A 86 -2.37 -0.27 5.61
CA GLN A 86 -2.09 -1.35 6.56
C GLN A 86 -1.92 -0.85 7.99
N THR A 87 -1.49 0.39 8.18
CA THR A 87 -1.08 0.87 9.49
C THR A 87 -2.16 1.62 10.24
N SER A 88 -2.21 1.41 11.55
CA SER A 88 -3.10 2.11 12.50
C SER A 88 -2.47 3.39 13.09
N PHE A 89 -1.23 3.72 12.74
CA PHE A 89 -0.52 4.89 13.30
C PHE A 89 -1.27 6.23 13.16
N PRO A 90 -2.05 6.50 12.11
CA PRO A 90 -2.82 7.75 12.03
C PRO A 90 -3.84 7.94 13.16
N PHE A 91 -4.22 6.85 13.85
CA PHE A 91 -5.16 6.87 14.98
C PHE A 91 -4.48 6.90 16.34
N TYR A 92 -3.14 6.87 16.39
CA TYR A 92 -2.41 6.91 17.64
C TYR A 92 -2.73 8.19 18.41
N LYS A 93 -3.30 7.99 19.62
CA LYS A 93 -3.60 9.07 20.57
C LYS A 93 -2.40 9.25 21.47
N TRP A 94 -1.59 10.24 21.16
CA TRP A 94 -0.42 10.56 21.97
C TRP A 94 -0.79 11.38 23.21
N ASN A 95 -0.04 11.18 24.30
CA ASN A 95 -0.07 11.94 25.54
C ASN A 95 1.24 12.70 25.75
N TRP A 96 1.24 13.71 26.64
CA TRP A 96 2.47 14.40 27.06
C TRP A 96 3.55 13.45 27.58
N ARG A 97 3.18 12.31 28.17
CA ARG A 97 4.10 11.27 28.63
C ARG A 97 4.81 10.62 27.45
N ASP A 98 4.11 10.29 26.38
CA ASP A 98 4.68 9.68 25.17
C ASP A 98 5.68 10.62 24.51
N PHE A 99 5.37 11.93 24.44
CA PHE A 99 6.29 12.94 23.92
C PHE A 99 7.58 13.04 24.76
N ARG A 100 7.49 12.83 26.07
CA ARG A 100 8.66 12.87 26.96
C ARG A 100 9.50 11.59 26.89
N PHE A 101 8.88 10.41 26.62
CA PHE A 101 9.58 9.13 26.52
C PHE A 101 10.14 8.88 25.13
N ASP A 102 9.36 9.11 24.07
CA ASP A 102 9.81 8.94 22.70
C ASP A 102 9.07 9.91 21.76
N TYR A 103 9.60 11.10 21.64
CA TYR A 103 9.07 12.14 20.74
C TYR A 103 9.05 11.68 19.27
N LYS A 104 9.90 10.70 18.88
CA LYS A 104 9.96 10.19 17.50
C LYS A 104 8.69 9.45 17.11
N ILE A 105 8.10 8.68 18.04
CA ILE A 105 6.83 7.98 17.81
C ILE A 105 5.70 9.00 17.60
N VAL A 106 5.66 10.06 18.41
CA VAL A 106 4.65 11.11 18.27
C VAL A 106 4.79 11.84 16.94
N LEU A 107 6.03 12.22 16.57
CA LEU A 107 6.32 12.86 15.29
C LEU A 107 5.98 11.93 14.12
N PHE A 108 6.26 10.64 14.25
CA PHE A 108 5.92 9.65 13.24
C PHE A 108 4.41 9.52 13.05
N ALA A 109 3.64 9.46 14.14
CA ALA A 109 2.18 9.39 14.08
C ALA A 109 1.57 10.65 13.44
N LEU A 110 2.05 11.84 13.83
CA LEU A 110 1.62 13.10 13.23
C LEU A 110 1.98 13.19 11.74
N PHE A 111 3.21 12.81 11.40
CA PHE A 111 3.67 12.78 10.00
C PHE A 111 2.85 11.80 9.16
N THR A 112 2.62 10.59 9.68
CA THR A 112 1.81 9.56 9.00
C THR A 112 0.39 10.07 8.75
N ARG A 113 -0.23 10.70 9.76
CA ARG A 113 -1.56 11.31 9.62
C ARG A 113 -1.61 12.39 8.53
N PHE A 114 -0.54 13.18 8.40
CA PHE A 114 -0.43 14.18 7.35
C PHE A 114 -0.18 13.52 5.98
N ALA A 115 0.75 12.58 5.90
CA ALA A 115 1.12 11.88 4.68
C ALA A 115 -0.08 11.15 4.03
N TYR A 116 -0.95 10.53 4.85
CA TYR A 116 -2.17 9.90 4.36
C TYR A 116 -3.15 10.87 3.68
N ARG A 117 -3.15 12.14 4.06
CA ARG A 117 -4.04 13.16 3.47
C ARG A 117 -3.57 13.62 2.11
N ILE A 118 -2.26 13.53 1.85
CA ILE A 118 -1.70 14.01 0.60
C ILE A 118 -2.21 13.12 -0.54
N ASN A 119 -2.81 13.73 -1.54
CA ASN A 119 -3.31 13.07 -2.76
C ASN A 119 -4.38 11.97 -2.54
N VAL A 120 -4.87 11.73 -1.32
CA VAL A 120 -5.82 10.63 -1.04
C VAL A 120 -7.04 10.63 -1.95
N HIS A 121 -7.54 11.82 -2.32
CA HIS A 121 -8.70 11.97 -3.20
C HIS A 121 -8.45 11.52 -4.64
N ARG A 122 -7.19 11.33 -5.04
CA ARG A 122 -6.81 10.81 -6.36
C ARG A 122 -7.05 9.31 -6.48
N ASN A 123 -7.16 8.61 -5.35
CA ASN A 123 -7.46 7.19 -5.37
C ASN A 123 -8.91 6.94 -5.78
N ASP A 124 -9.08 5.99 -6.68
CA ASP A 124 -10.41 5.42 -6.98
C ASP A 124 -10.89 4.60 -5.81
N PHE A 125 -10.02 3.76 -5.24
CA PHE A 125 -10.30 2.92 -4.08
C PHE A 125 -9.14 2.91 -3.08
N LEU A 126 -9.50 2.67 -1.81
CA LEU A 126 -8.58 2.43 -0.71
C LEU A 126 -8.87 1.02 -0.16
N ILE A 127 -7.85 0.18 -0.07
CA ILE A 127 -7.98 -1.15 0.50
C ILE A 127 -7.55 -1.09 1.96
N VAL A 128 -8.35 -1.66 2.84
CA VAL A 128 -8.08 -1.76 4.28
C VAL A 128 -8.30 -3.19 4.77
N GLN A 129 -7.67 -3.57 5.87
CA GLN A 129 -7.76 -4.93 6.40
C GLN A 129 -9.00 -5.17 7.27
N GLN A 130 -9.59 -4.12 7.83
CA GLN A 130 -10.65 -4.25 8.84
C GLN A 130 -11.66 -3.11 8.75
N GLU A 131 -12.92 -3.39 9.15
CA GLU A 131 -14.02 -2.44 9.11
C GLU A 131 -13.79 -1.18 9.95
N TRP A 132 -13.17 -1.32 11.13
CA TRP A 132 -12.87 -0.16 11.96
C TRP A 132 -11.85 0.79 11.31
N LEU A 133 -10.91 0.25 10.50
CA LEU A 133 -9.98 1.05 9.70
C LEU A 133 -10.74 1.82 8.60
N ARG A 134 -11.71 1.18 7.94
CA ARG A 134 -12.58 1.82 6.96
C ARG A 134 -13.26 3.04 7.55
N SER A 135 -14.04 2.84 8.61
CA SER A 135 -14.78 3.93 9.26
C SER A 135 -13.86 4.99 9.88
N GLY A 136 -12.72 4.58 10.43
CA GLY A 136 -11.73 5.48 11.00
C GLY A 136 -11.06 6.35 9.93
N LEU A 137 -10.54 5.75 8.86
CA LEU A 137 -9.87 6.46 7.76
C LEU A 137 -10.84 7.32 6.95
N SER A 138 -12.08 6.86 6.71
CA SER A 138 -13.13 7.66 6.07
C SER A 138 -13.31 9.00 6.78
N ARG A 139 -13.50 8.97 8.10
CA ARG A 139 -13.64 10.18 8.92
C ARG A 139 -12.36 11.03 8.96
N LEU A 140 -11.19 10.40 9.13
CA LEU A 140 -9.90 11.09 9.24
C LEU A 140 -9.53 11.80 7.95
N LEU A 141 -9.73 11.15 6.80
CA LEU A 141 -9.30 11.61 5.48
C LEU A 141 -10.41 12.37 4.74
N ARG A 142 -11.63 12.36 5.27
CA ARG A 142 -12.84 12.91 4.63
C ARG A 142 -13.09 12.30 3.26
N VAL A 143 -12.94 10.98 3.17
CA VAL A 143 -13.20 10.17 1.98
C VAL A 143 -14.45 9.32 2.23
N LYS A 144 -15.32 9.20 1.24
CA LYS A 144 -16.55 8.39 1.35
C LYS A 144 -16.23 6.93 1.63
N GLU A 145 -17.00 6.27 2.49
CA GLU A 145 -16.81 4.86 2.85
C GLU A 145 -16.93 3.90 1.66
N GLU A 146 -17.72 4.27 0.65
CA GLU A 146 -17.89 3.51 -0.60
C GLU A 146 -16.60 3.34 -1.40
N LYS A 147 -15.61 4.22 -1.20
CA LYS A 147 -14.29 4.10 -1.80
C LYS A 147 -13.39 3.08 -1.09
N PHE A 148 -13.80 2.56 0.05
CA PHE A 148 -13.00 1.60 0.79
C PHE A 148 -13.42 0.17 0.51
N ILE A 149 -12.44 -0.67 0.20
CA ILE A 149 -12.59 -2.11 0.05
C ILE A 149 -11.97 -2.77 1.28
N VAL A 150 -12.76 -3.56 2.00
CA VAL A 150 -12.25 -4.30 3.16
C VAL A 150 -11.77 -5.67 2.70
N ALA A 151 -10.46 -5.90 2.79
CA ALA A 151 -9.81 -7.14 2.41
C ALA A 151 -8.96 -7.66 3.59
N PRO A 152 -9.54 -8.48 4.47
CA PRO A 152 -8.81 -9.08 5.58
C PRO A 152 -7.72 -10.02 5.04
N PRO A 153 -6.55 -10.11 5.73
CA PRO A 153 -5.52 -11.05 5.35
C PRO A 153 -6.02 -12.49 5.51
N GLU A 154 -5.77 -13.33 4.51
CA GLU A 154 -6.04 -14.77 4.63
C GLU A 154 -5.06 -15.39 5.64
N HIS A 155 -5.59 -16.02 6.69
CA HIS A 155 -4.79 -16.83 7.59
C HIS A 155 -4.52 -18.19 6.94
N LYS A 156 -3.24 -18.54 6.77
CA LYS A 156 -2.84 -19.86 6.23
C LYS A 156 -3.40 -21.04 7.04
N GLU A 157 -3.62 -20.85 8.33
CA GLU A 157 -4.22 -21.85 9.21
C GLU A 157 -5.66 -22.23 8.80
N SER A 158 -6.45 -21.29 8.32
CA SER A 158 -7.82 -21.55 7.86
C SER A 158 -7.85 -22.50 6.65
N ARG A 159 -6.87 -22.42 5.76
CA ARG A 159 -6.76 -23.35 4.61
C ARG A 159 -6.39 -24.76 5.04
N VAL A 160 -5.43 -24.89 5.98
CA VAL A 160 -4.99 -26.20 6.49
C VAL A 160 -6.11 -26.91 7.24
N VAL A 161 -6.92 -26.17 8.01
CA VAL A 161 -8.08 -26.72 8.72
C VAL A 161 -9.18 -27.11 7.73
N ALA A 162 -9.49 -26.29 6.73
CA ALA A 162 -10.48 -26.60 5.69
C ALA A 162 -10.09 -27.85 4.88
N GLU A 163 -8.82 -27.94 4.40
CA GLU A 163 -8.32 -29.12 3.70
C GLU A 163 -8.29 -30.39 4.59
N ARG A 164 -8.08 -30.27 5.90
CA ARG A 164 -8.20 -31.42 6.84
C ARG A 164 -9.63 -31.90 7.01
N ILE A 165 -10.60 -30.98 7.08
CA ILE A 165 -12.02 -31.32 7.20
C ILE A 165 -12.50 -32.03 5.92
N GLU A 166 -12.13 -31.53 4.73
CA GLU A 166 -12.51 -32.15 3.46
C GLU A 166 -11.90 -33.53 3.24
N ARG A 167 -10.73 -33.84 3.82
CA ARG A 167 -10.11 -35.17 3.75
C ARG A 167 -10.64 -36.15 4.81
N SER A 168 -11.43 -35.68 5.75
CA SER A 168 -11.99 -36.50 6.87
C SER A 168 -13.46 -36.87 6.65
N CYS A 169 -14.07 -36.39 5.57
CA CYS A 169 -15.38 -36.80 5.07
C CYS A 169 -15.22 -37.70 3.83
#